data_58ae8ebc71014715ffd75128cf955df7
#
_entry.id   58ae8ebc71014715ffd75128cf955df7
#
_cell.length_a   1.000
_cell.length_b   1.000
_cell.length_c   1.000
_cell.angle_alpha   90.00
_cell.angle_beta   90.00
_cell.angle_gamma   90.00
#
_symmetry.space_group_name_H-M   'P 1'
#
loop_
_entity.id
_entity.type
_entity.pdbx_description
1 polymer ?
#
loop_
_entity_poly.entity_id
_entity_poly.type
_entity_poly.pdbx_seq_one_letter_code
_entity_poly.pdbx_strand_id
1 'polypeptide(L)'
;MLGLSRLMSGISSGFGGIMSLRGSPVTSPLIQALRYKHEYAPRYKQMRKAFKGRVSVRTGGSIKGNSLEFGEYGLRLKSKGIRFAANQLQAADKVLKRELRPARADLITRFTCNTPVCVKGNQTRMGKGKGAFDHWAVRVPTGKVLFEIRGNIHERVAREALRKAADKLPGLFEIITKESKIRVSMTHLIDKPEKVDYVEVMNTKPTKKWTNIQTGKEDMYKLYNGRN
;
A
#
# COMPACT_ATOMS: atom_id res chain seq x y z
N MET A 1 -75.08 25.73 -30.39
CA MET A 1 -74.80 27.16 -30.14
C MET A 1 -73.47 27.22 -29.43
N LEU A 2 -72.45 27.56 -30.16
CA LEU A 2 -71.66 28.80 -30.05
C LEU A 2 -71.02 28.93 -28.67
N GLY A 3 -69.73 29.08 -28.48
CA GLY A 3 -68.69 29.69 -29.27
C GLY A 3 -67.35 29.52 -28.58
N LEU A 4 -66.39 29.44 -29.31
CA LEU A 4 -65.10 30.12 -29.52
C LEU A 4 -64.65 31.08 -28.40
N SER A 5 -63.45 30.97 -27.93
CA SER A 5 -62.32 31.87 -28.25
C SER A 5 -61.20 31.82 -27.19
N ARG A 6 -60.00 31.56 -27.71
CA ARG A 6 -58.80 32.46 -27.74
C ARG A 6 -57.98 32.53 -26.45
N LEU A 7 -56.77 31.94 -26.57
CA LEU A 7 -55.48 32.63 -26.83
C LEU A 7 -55.11 33.78 -25.87
N MET A 8 -54.01 33.57 -25.13
CA MET A 8 -52.82 34.44 -25.07
C MET A 8 -51.92 33.99 -23.94
N SER A 9 -50.76 33.44 -24.25
CA SER A 9 -49.42 34.00 -24.03
C SER A 9 -49.14 34.57 -22.64
N GLY A 10 -48.31 33.86 -21.90
CA GLY A 10 -47.60 34.37 -20.71
C GLY A 10 -46.22 33.80 -20.65
N ILE A 11 -45.27 34.50 -21.23
CA ILE A 11 -43.83 34.25 -21.06
C ILE A 11 -43.49 34.70 -19.64
N SER A 12 -43.06 33.80 -18.78
CA SER A 12 -42.38 34.15 -17.56
C SER A 12 -41.02 33.43 -17.51
N SER A 13 -40.03 34.27 -17.56
CA SER A 13 -38.61 34.00 -17.33
C SER A 13 -38.38 33.12 -16.10
N GLY A 14 -37.97 31.87 -16.35
CA GLY A 14 -37.53 30.95 -15.31
C GLY A 14 -36.12 31.29 -14.89
N PHE A 15 -35.96 31.65 -13.66
CA PHE A 15 -34.68 31.70 -12.96
C PHE A 15 -34.01 30.31 -12.98
N GLY A 16 -32.84 30.25 -13.58
CA GLY A 16 -31.99 29.07 -13.58
C GLY A 16 -31.52 28.71 -12.18
N GLY A 17 -32.12 27.69 -11.61
CA GLY A 17 -31.58 27.00 -10.45
C GLY A 17 -30.29 26.33 -10.83
N ILE A 18 -29.17 26.83 -10.32
CA ILE A 18 -27.88 26.17 -10.35
C ILE A 18 -28.03 24.87 -9.55
N MET A 19 -28.28 23.76 -10.23
CA MET A 19 -28.13 22.45 -9.63
C MET A 19 -26.64 22.25 -9.31
N SER A 20 -26.33 22.43 -8.03
CA SER A 20 -25.09 21.94 -7.44
C SER A 20 -25.04 20.43 -7.64
N LEU A 21 -24.37 20.00 -8.69
CA LEU A 21 -23.92 18.65 -8.86
C LEU A 21 -22.92 18.35 -7.74
N ARG A 22 -23.42 17.92 -6.59
CA ARG A 22 -22.59 17.16 -5.64
C ARG A 22 -22.15 15.91 -6.37
N GLY A 23 -21.01 16.01 -7.04
CA GLY A 23 -20.32 14.89 -7.61
C GLY A 23 -20.05 13.91 -6.50
N SER A 24 -20.82 12.81 -6.45
CA SER A 24 -20.40 11.63 -5.72
C SER A 24 -18.99 11.31 -6.21
N PRO A 25 -18.04 10.98 -5.31
CA PRO A 25 -16.69 10.62 -5.73
C PRO A 25 -16.84 9.39 -6.63
N VAL A 26 -16.67 9.60 -7.92
CA VAL A 26 -16.58 8.52 -8.90
C VAL A 26 -15.32 7.75 -8.54
N THR A 27 -15.49 6.73 -7.70
CA THR A 27 -14.42 5.76 -7.46
C THR A 27 -14.15 5.06 -8.78
N SER A 28 -13.11 5.50 -9.47
CA SER A 28 -12.75 4.94 -10.76
C SER A 28 -12.67 3.40 -10.64
N PRO A 29 -13.13 2.63 -11.63
CA PRO A 29 -13.07 1.16 -11.59
C PRO A 29 -11.65 0.62 -11.40
N LEU A 30 -10.62 1.42 -11.74
CA LEU A 30 -9.22 1.12 -11.47
C LEU A 30 -8.90 1.05 -9.96
N ILE A 31 -9.50 1.91 -9.13
CA ILE A 31 -9.28 1.90 -7.66
C ILE A 31 -9.96 0.66 -7.07
N GLN A 32 -11.13 0.26 -7.57
CA GLN A 32 -11.77 -0.99 -7.15
C GLN A 32 -10.96 -2.22 -7.58
N ALA A 33 -10.38 -2.23 -8.79
CA ALA A 33 -9.53 -3.32 -9.25
C ALA A 33 -8.27 -3.50 -8.37
N LEU A 34 -7.73 -2.43 -7.80
CA LEU A 34 -6.61 -2.49 -6.85
C LEU A 34 -7.00 -3.11 -5.50
N ARG A 35 -8.27 -3.03 -5.06
CA ARG A 35 -8.76 -3.66 -3.83
C ARG A 35 -8.81 -5.19 -3.91
N TYR A 36 -8.86 -5.78 -5.10
CA TYR A 36 -8.87 -7.23 -5.30
C TYR A 36 -7.49 -7.83 -5.52
N LYS A 37 -6.43 -7.14 -5.14
CA LYS A 37 -5.08 -7.69 -5.14
C LYS A 37 -5.01 -8.82 -4.12
N HIS A 38 -4.72 -10.02 -4.57
CA HIS A 38 -4.47 -11.14 -3.67
C HIS A 38 -3.12 -10.92 -2.97
N GLU A 39 -3.17 -10.52 -1.71
CA GLU A 39 -1.97 -10.22 -0.93
C GLU A 39 -1.21 -11.49 -0.56
N TYR A 40 -1.94 -12.59 -0.41
CA TYR A 40 -1.40 -13.89 0.02
C TYR A 40 -1.03 -14.82 -1.14
N ALA A 41 -1.43 -14.49 -2.36
CA ALA A 41 -1.06 -15.23 -3.57
C ALA A 41 -1.12 -14.29 -4.79
N PRO A 42 -0.29 -14.50 -5.82
CA PRO A 42 -0.40 -13.75 -7.06
C PRO A 42 -1.64 -14.17 -7.85
N ARG A 43 -2.13 -13.28 -8.70
CA ARG A 43 -3.31 -13.56 -9.56
C ARG A 43 -3.06 -14.58 -10.65
N TYR A 44 -1.83 -14.69 -11.14
CA TYR A 44 -1.49 -15.62 -12.20
C TYR A 44 -1.30 -17.04 -11.64
N LYS A 45 -1.88 -18.01 -12.33
CA LYS A 45 -1.83 -19.43 -11.91
C LYS A 45 -0.50 -20.11 -12.25
N GLN A 46 0.22 -19.65 -13.27
CA GLN A 46 1.50 -20.24 -13.66
C GLN A 46 2.58 -19.95 -12.63
N MET A 47 3.10 -21.00 -12.05
CA MET A 47 4.19 -20.95 -11.08
C MET A 47 5.50 -21.31 -11.74
N ARG A 48 6.43 -20.36 -11.77
CA ARG A 48 7.83 -20.68 -12.10
C ARG A 48 8.56 -21.05 -10.84
N LYS A 49 9.29 -22.16 -10.87
CA LYS A 49 10.18 -22.54 -9.77
C LYS A 49 11.24 -21.47 -9.60
N ALA A 50 11.26 -20.81 -8.44
CA ALA A 50 12.20 -19.73 -8.14
C ALA A 50 13.37 -20.23 -7.26
N PHE A 51 14.49 -19.51 -7.30
CA PHE A 51 15.58 -19.77 -6.37
C PHE A 51 15.15 -19.46 -4.93
N LYS A 52 15.69 -20.23 -3.97
CA LYS A 52 15.46 -20.00 -2.54
C LYS A 52 15.85 -18.58 -2.16
N GLY A 53 17.01 -18.12 -2.60
CA GLY A 53 17.55 -16.80 -2.29
C GLY A 53 17.71 -16.55 -0.80
N ARG A 54 18.31 -15.43 -0.46
CA ARG A 54 18.41 -14.94 0.92
C ARG A 54 17.47 -13.75 1.09
N VAL A 55 17.01 -13.52 2.31
CA VAL A 55 16.32 -12.29 2.64
C VAL A 55 17.38 -11.21 2.85
N SER A 56 17.18 -10.05 2.25
CA SER A 56 18.12 -8.94 2.39
C SER A 56 18.20 -8.49 3.84
N VAL A 57 19.42 -8.42 4.36
CA VAL A 57 19.69 -7.74 5.62
C VAL A 57 19.96 -6.28 5.26
N ARG A 58 19.21 -5.36 5.85
CA ARG A 58 19.46 -3.94 5.63
C ARG A 58 20.68 -3.52 6.42
N THR A 59 21.82 -3.43 5.77
CA THR A 59 23.07 -2.90 6.36
C THR A 59 23.45 -1.54 5.79
N GLY A 60 22.77 -1.10 4.72
CA GLY A 60 23.06 0.16 4.05
C GLY A 60 21.83 1.05 3.96
N GLY A 61 21.67 2.05 4.74
CA GLY A 61 20.84 3.24 4.69
C GLY A 61 19.42 3.22 4.06
N SER A 62 18.97 2.11 3.45
CA SER A 62 17.63 2.05 2.85
C SER A 62 16.53 2.05 3.90
N ILE A 63 15.72 3.10 3.89
CA ILE A 63 14.60 3.31 4.83
C ILE A 63 13.24 2.92 4.22
N LYS A 64 13.20 2.43 2.99
CA LYS A 64 11.97 2.15 2.26
C LYS A 64 11.08 1.13 2.97
N GLY A 65 9.83 1.53 3.25
CA GLY A 65 8.81 0.70 3.92
C GLY A 65 9.05 0.48 5.42
N ASN A 66 9.85 1.35 6.06
CA ASN A 66 10.21 1.30 7.47
C ASN A 66 9.29 2.16 8.36
N SER A 67 8.68 3.18 7.77
CA SER A 67 7.73 4.08 8.41
C SER A 67 6.28 3.79 7.99
N LEU A 68 5.34 4.26 8.79
CA LEU A 68 3.93 4.24 8.46
C LEU A 68 3.63 5.23 7.32
N GLU A 69 2.70 4.84 6.47
CA GLU A 69 2.29 5.63 5.31
C GLU A 69 0.78 5.88 5.29
N PHE A 70 0.00 4.86 5.64
CA PHE A 70 -1.45 4.87 5.53
C PHE A 70 -2.15 4.91 6.89
N GLY A 71 -1.54 4.31 7.91
CA GLY A 71 -2.12 4.13 9.23
C GLY A 71 -1.47 4.98 10.32
N GLU A 72 -1.98 4.83 11.54
CA GLU A 72 -1.44 5.49 12.74
C GLU A 72 -0.57 4.55 13.58
N TYR A 73 -0.93 3.28 13.57
CA TYR A 73 -0.21 2.22 14.28
C TYR A 73 0.20 1.13 13.31
N GLY A 74 1.35 0.50 13.55
CA GLY A 74 1.78 -0.59 12.69
C GLY A 74 2.71 -1.57 13.36
N LEU A 75 2.83 -2.75 12.73
CA LEU A 75 3.70 -3.83 13.15
C LEU A 75 4.90 -3.90 12.23
N ARG A 76 6.09 -3.69 12.78
CA ARG A 76 7.37 -3.66 12.08
C ARG A 76 8.26 -4.82 12.54
N LEU A 77 8.96 -5.46 11.59
CA LEU A 77 9.90 -6.53 11.89
C LEU A 77 11.18 -5.95 12.53
N LYS A 78 11.50 -6.41 13.74
CA LYS A 78 12.72 -6.03 14.49
C LYS A 78 13.85 -7.01 14.27
N SER A 79 13.56 -8.30 14.15
CA SER A 79 14.57 -9.36 13.97
C SER A 79 15.22 -9.31 12.59
N LYS A 80 16.12 -10.27 12.33
CA LYS A 80 16.70 -10.50 11.00
C LYS A 80 15.60 -10.66 9.97
N GLY A 81 15.92 -10.37 8.71
CA GLY A 81 14.98 -10.60 7.61
C GLY A 81 14.49 -12.05 7.58
N ILE A 82 13.18 -12.23 7.46
CA ILE A 82 12.51 -13.52 7.52
C ILE A 82 11.69 -13.74 6.24
N ARG A 83 11.57 -14.99 5.85
CA ARG A 83 10.64 -15.41 4.80
C ARG A 83 9.39 -15.96 5.48
N PHE A 84 8.28 -15.24 5.38
CA PHE A 84 7.00 -15.64 5.95
C PHE A 84 6.19 -16.43 4.93
N ALA A 85 5.59 -17.52 5.37
CA ALA A 85 4.59 -18.24 4.60
C ALA A 85 3.25 -17.48 4.59
N ALA A 86 2.51 -17.60 3.51
CA ALA A 86 1.20 -16.96 3.38
C ALA A 86 0.24 -17.35 4.52
N ASN A 87 0.25 -18.62 4.92
CA ASN A 87 -0.61 -19.12 6.01
C ASN A 87 -0.31 -18.45 7.36
N GLN A 88 0.96 -18.17 7.67
CA GLN A 88 1.35 -17.46 8.89
C GLN A 88 0.80 -16.03 8.91
N LEU A 89 0.94 -15.33 7.79
CA LEU A 89 0.42 -13.98 7.64
C LEU A 89 -1.11 -13.92 7.65
N GLN A 90 -1.78 -14.91 7.07
CA GLN A 90 -3.24 -15.03 7.15
C GLN A 90 -3.72 -15.27 8.59
N ALA A 91 -2.99 -16.05 9.38
CA ALA A 91 -3.32 -16.26 10.78
C ALA A 91 -3.25 -14.95 11.59
N ALA A 92 -2.20 -14.16 11.38
CA ALA A 92 -2.07 -12.83 11.99
C ALA A 92 -3.16 -11.85 11.51
N ASP A 93 -3.46 -11.83 10.22
CA ASP A 93 -4.52 -11.01 9.63
C ASP A 93 -5.90 -11.32 10.23
N LYS A 94 -6.23 -12.61 10.38
CA LYS A 94 -7.49 -13.05 10.99
C LYS A 94 -7.63 -12.55 12.44
N VAL A 95 -6.54 -12.58 13.20
CA VAL A 95 -6.54 -12.07 14.58
C VAL A 95 -6.75 -10.56 14.57
N LEU A 96 -6.01 -9.81 13.75
CA LEU A 96 -6.16 -8.37 13.64
C LEU A 96 -7.57 -7.96 13.22
N LYS A 97 -8.13 -8.56 12.19
CA LYS A 97 -9.49 -8.25 11.72
C LYS A 97 -10.55 -8.53 12.79
N ARG A 98 -10.37 -9.57 13.59
CA ARG A 98 -11.29 -9.87 14.70
C ARG A 98 -11.24 -8.80 15.79
N GLU A 99 -10.04 -8.40 16.20
CA GLU A 99 -9.86 -7.39 17.27
C GLU A 99 -10.26 -5.98 16.80
N LEU A 100 -10.07 -5.66 15.51
CA LEU A 100 -10.37 -4.34 14.96
C LEU A 100 -11.84 -4.13 14.58
N ARG A 101 -12.59 -5.22 14.37
CA ARG A 101 -14.02 -5.16 13.98
C ARG A 101 -14.89 -4.33 14.93
N PRO A 102 -14.79 -4.47 16.28
CA PRO A 102 -15.59 -3.64 17.21
C PRO A 102 -15.27 -2.16 17.12
N ALA A 103 -14.00 -1.81 16.86
CA ALA A 103 -13.53 -0.44 16.74
C ALA A 103 -13.76 0.17 15.35
N ARG A 104 -14.30 -0.61 14.38
CA ARG A 104 -14.50 -0.19 12.97
C ARG A 104 -13.23 0.38 12.34
N ALA A 105 -12.06 -0.14 12.73
CA ALA A 105 -10.78 0.26 12.19
C ALA A 105 -10.37 -0.61 10.99
N ASP A 106 -9.70 0.01 10.02
CA ASP A 106 -9.24 -0.64 8.81
C ASP A 106 -7.83 -1.23 9.00
N LEU A 107 -7.63 -2.43 8.46
CA LEU A 107 -6.33 -3.09 8.42
C LEU A 107 -5.75 -2.97 7.01
N ILE A 108 -4.53 -2.45 6.91
CA ILE A 108 -3.79 -2.30 5.66
C ILE A 108 -2.56 -3.19 5.71
N THR A 109 -2.41 -4.06 4.70
CA THR A 109 -1.25 -4.93 4.56
C THR A 109 -0.21 -4.29 3.64
N ARG A 110 1.07 -4.38 4.04
CA ARG A 110 2.21 -3.75 3.35
C ARG A 110 3.12 -4.78 2.66
N PHE A 111 2.61 -5.95 2.37
CA PHE A 111 3.34 -7.04 1.71
C PHE A 111 2.52 -7.68 0.59
N THR A 112 3.19 -8.45 -0.23
CA THR A 112 2.55 -9.31 -1.25
C THR A 112 3.31 -10.63 -1.32
N CYS A 113 2.63 -11.75 -1.15
CA CYS A 113 3.21 -13.08 -1.23
C CYS A 113 3.35 -13.50 -2.70
N ASN A 114 4.54 -13.29 -3.27
CA ASN A 114 4.84 -13.57 -4.68
C ASN A 114 5.98 -14.58 -4.89
N THR A 115 6.58 -15.07 -3.80
CA THR A 115 7.69 -16.02 -3.88
C THR A 115 7.18 -17.44 -3.72
N PRO A 116 7.25 -18.29 -4.75
CA PRO A 116 6.85 -19.68 -4.64
C PRO A 116 7.88 -20.47 -3.82
N VAL A 117 7.41 -21.25 -2.89
CA VAL A 117 8.21 -22.20 -2.11
C VAL A 117 7.94 -23.60 -2.62
N CYS A 118 9.00 -24.29 -2.99
CA CYS A 118 8.93 -25.67 -3.46
C CYS A 118 9.56 -26.57 -2.40
N VAL A 119 8.91 -27.66 -2.07
CA VAL A 119 9.38 -28.66 -1.11
C VAL A 119 9.53 -30.00 -1.81
N LYS A 120 10.63 -30.68 -1.55
CA LYS A 120 10.87 -32.04 -2.00
C LYS A 120 10.46 -32.96 -0.86
N GLY A 121 9.74 -34.04 -1.18
CA GLY A 121 9.29 -35.01 -0.19
C GLY A 121 10.45 -35.60 0.62
N ASN A 122 10.26 -35.85 1.91
CA ASN A 122 11.29 -36.34 2.82
C ASN A 122 11.83 -37.75 2.42
N GLN A 123 10.98 -38.59 1.83
CA GLN A 123 11.35 -39.95 1.40
C GLN A 123 11.88 -40.01 -0.03
N THR A 124 12.10 -38.88 -0.69
CA THR A 124 12.60 -38.83 -2.06
C THR A 124 14.12 -38.75 -2.06
N ARG A 125 14.77 -39.63 -2.81
CA ARG A 125 16.24 -39.62 -3.00
C ARG A 125 16.73 -38.31 -3.59
N MET A 126 18.01 -37.98 -3.39
CA MET A 126 18.68 -36.85 -4.01
C MET A 126 18.61 -36.93 -5.53
N GLY A 127 18.69 -35.78 -6.21
CA GLY A 127 18.56 -35.69 -7.68
C GLY A 127 17.15 -35.44 -8.17
N LYS A 128 16.83 -35.66 -9.43
CA LYS A 128 15.54 -35.45 -10.12
C LYS A 128 14.95 -34.03 -9.99
N GLY A 129 15.82 -33.02 -9.84
CA GLY A 129 15.43 -31.61 -9.89
C GLY A 129 14.73 -31.09 -8.64
N LYS A 130 14.16 -29.89 -8.78
CA LYS A 130 13.50 -29.16 -7.71
C LYS A 130 12.10 -29.73 -7.40
N GLY A 131 11.77 -29.79 -6.11
CA GLY A 131 10.47 -30.28 -5.63
C GLY A 131 9.25 -29.53 -6.19
N ALA A 132 8.08 -30.08 -5.90
CA ALA A 132 6.82 -29.46 -6.28
C ALA A 132 6.54 -28.16 -5.48
N PHE A 133 5.63 -27.33 -6.00
CA PHE A 133 5.14 -26.17 -5.29
C PHE A 133 4.39 -26.60 -4.02
N ASP A 134 4.65 -25.89 -2.94
CA ASP A 134 3.98 -26.12 -1.67
C ASP A 134 3.13 -24.90 -1.27
N HIS A 135 3.75 -23.74 -1.08
CA HIS A 135 3.04 -22.53 -0.66
C HIS A 135 3.68 -21.25 -1.18
N TRP A 136 2.92 -20.18 -1.10
CA TRP A 136 3.40 -18.82 -1.36
C TRP A 136 4.06 -18.23 -0.12
N ALA A 137 5.08 -17.42 -0.33
CA ALA A 137 5.81 -16.73 0.74
C ALA A 137 6.18 -15.31 0.33
N VAL A 138 6.55 -14.51 1.33
CA VAL A 138 7.13 -13.19 1.14
C VAL A 138 8.46 -13.07 1.88
N ARG A 139 9.42 -12.38 1.28
CA ARG A 139 10.69 -12.04 1.92
C ARG A 139 10.57 -10.66 2.55
N VAL A 140 10.69 -10.60 3.86
CA VAL A 140 10.57 -9.36 4.63
C VAL A 140 11.92 -9.02 5.22
N PRO A 141 12.56 -7.92 4.80
CA PRO A 141 13.81 -7.46 5.42
C PRO A 141 13.54 -6.86 6.80
N THR A 142 14.58 -6.75 7.61
CA THR A 142 14.55 -6.05 8.89
C THR A 142 14.01 -4.63 8.73
N GLY A 143 13.21 -4.16 9.66
CA GLY A 143 12.66 -2.81 9.64
C GLY A 143 11.50 -2.60 8.66
N LYS A 144 10.98 -3.64 8.02
CA LYS A 144 9.80 -3.51 7.16
C LYS A 144 8.52 -3.61 7.97
N VAL A 145 7.60 -2.67 7.71
CA VAL A 145 6.23 -2.69 8.24
C VAL A 145 5.42 -3.74 7.50
N LEU A 146 4.71 -4.59 8.24
CA LEU A 146 3.84 -5.63 7.69
C LEU A 146 2.37 -5.22 7.67
N PHE A 147 1.88 -4.71 8.79
CA PHE A 147 0.49 -4.32 8.97
C PHE A 147 0.42 -2.89 9.48
N GLU A 148 -0.56 -2.15 8.98
CA GLU A 148 -0.91 -0.82 9.47
C GLU A 148 -2.39 -0.78 9.84
N ILE A 149 -2.70 -0.12 10.94
CA ILE A 149 -4.06 0.11 11.40
C ILE A 149 -4.40 1.57 11.13
N ARG A 150 -5.51 1.77 10.43
CA ARG A 150 -6.08 3.08 10.12
C ARG A 150 -7.47 3.19 10.74
N GLY A 151 -7.78 4.35 11.31
CA GLY A 151 -9.09 4.64 11.88
C GLY A 151 -8.99 5.25 13.26
N ASN A 152 -10.13 5.71 13.77
CA ASN A 152 -10.21 6.25 15.12
C ASN A 152 -10.26 5.11 16.15
N ILE A 153 -9.09 4.67 16.59
CA ILE A 153 -8.93 3.59 17.56
C ILE A 153 -8.04 4.04 18.70
N HIS A 154 -8.40 3.64 19.92
CA HIS A 154 -7.57 3.92 21.08
C HIS A 154 -6.24 3.15 21.02
N GLU A 155 -5.14 3.81 21.37
CA GLU A 155 -3.78 3.26 21.27
C GLU A 155 -3.62 1.90 21.98
N ARG A 156 -4.17 1.74 23.18
CA ARG A 156 -4.10 0.47 23.94
C ARG A 156 -4.71 -0.70 23.17
N VAL A 157 -5.87 -0.49 22.54
CA VAL A 157 -6.54 -1.53 21.74
C VAL A 157 -5.71 -1.88 20.50
N ALA A 158 -5.18 -0.88 19.81
CA ALA A 158 -4.29 -1.08 18.66
C ALA A 158 -3.02 -1.83 19.05
N ARG A 159 -2.39 -1.46 20.18
CA ARG A 159 -1.18 -2.14 20.68
C ARG A 159 -1.45 -3.59 21.06
N GLU A 160 -2.57 -3.86 21.71
CA GLU A 160 -2.93 -5.22 22.09
C GLU A 160 -3.24 -6.09 20.88
N ALA A 161 -3.99 -5.58 19.91
CA ALA A 161 -4.27 -6.27 18.66
C ALA A 161 -2.97 -6.63 17.90
N LEU A 162 -2.06 -5.66 17.76
CA LEU A 162 -0.77 -5.87 17.12
C LEU A 162 0.12 -6.85 17.87
N ARG A 163 0.11 -6.85 19.22
CA ARG A 163 0.83 -7.82 20.04
C ARG A 163 0.31 -9.25 19.79
N LYS A 164 -1.02 -9.45 19.87
CA LYS A 164 -1.63 -10.75 19.56
C LYS A 164 -1.31 -11.26 18.16
N ALA A 165 -1.20 -10.35 17.19
CA ALA A 165 -0.80 -10.70 15.83
C ALA A 165 0.69 -11.06 15.73
N ALA A 166 1.56 -10.34 16.44
CA ALA A 166 2.98 -10.63 16.50
C ALA A 166 3.26 -12.03 17.03
N ASP A 167 2.51 -12.48 18.04
CA ASP A 167 2.61 -13.82 18.65
C ASP A 167 2.28 -14.96 17.64
N LYS A 168 1.60 -14.66 16.52
CA LYS A 168 1.31 -15.63 15.44
C LYS A 168 2.39 -15.68 14.36
N LEU A 169 3.39 -14.83 14.46
CA LEU A 169 4.44 -14.71 13.46
C LEU A 169 5.80 -15.09 14.06
N PRO A 170 6.67 -15.75 13.28
CA PRO A 170 8.02 -16.02 13.73
C PRO A 170 8.86 -14.76 13.74
N GLY A 171 9.71 -14.60 14.75
CA GLY A 171 10.63 -13.47 14.88
C GLY A 171 10.18 -12.45 15.92
N LEU A 172 10.95 -11.38 16.04
CA LEU A 172 10.69 -10.28 16.96
C LEU A 172 10.10 -9.10 16.19
N PHE A 173 9.08 -8.51 16.77
CA PHE A 173 8.37 -7.36 16.21
C PHE A 173 8.39 -6.17 17.16
N GLU A 174 8.15 -5.01 16.61
CA GLU A 174 7.93 -3.78 17.35
C GLU A 174 6.68 -3.09 16.84
N ILE A 175 5.96 -2.46 17.75
CA ILE A 175 4.80 -1.65 17.42
C ILE A 175 5.29 -0.23 17.22
N ILE A 176 4.91 0.38 16.11
CA ILE A 176 5.34 1.71 15.71
C ILE A 176 4.17 2.67 15.55
N THR A 177 4.45 3.94 15.80
CA THR A 177 3.60 5.09 15.54
C THR A 177 4.22 5.96 14.44
N LYS A 178 3.54 7.03 14.03
CA LYS A 178 4.06 7.97 13.01
C LYS A 178 5.38 8.63 13.42
N GLU A 179 5.62 8.79 14.72
CA GLU A 179 6.80 9.44 15.28
C GLU A 179 7.99 8.50 15.52
N SER A 180 7.73 7.19 15.41
CA SER A 180 8.76 6.19 15.70
C SER A 180 9.98 6.32 14.80
N LYS A 181 11.17 6.22 15.40
CA LYS A 181 12.46 6.22 14.69
C LYS A 181 12.54 5.10 13.66
N ILE A 182 13.35 5.31 12.64
CA ILE A 182 13.57 4.36 11.54
C ILE A 182 14.56 3.28 11.98
N ARG A 183 14.23 2.02 11.70
CA ARG A 183 15.09 0.88 12.01
C ARG A 183 15.92 0.44 10.81
N VAL A 184 17.21 0.59 10.88
CA VAL A 184 18.15 0.16 9.82
C VAL A 184 18.66 -1.26 10.06
N SER A 185 18.94 -1.61 11.32
CA SER A 185 19.35 -2.96 11.69
C SER A 185 18.62 -3.43 12.95
N MET A 186 18.96 -4.60 13.46
CA MET A 186 18.32 -5.13 14.68
C MET A 186 18.53 -4.23 15.91
N THR A 187 19.65 -3.54 15.97
CA THR A 187 20.04 -2.68 17.10
C THR A 187 20.02 -1.20 16.77
N HIS A 188 20.21 -0.83 15.50
CA HIS A 188 20.42 0.55 15.08
C HIS A 188 19.13 1.21 14.63
N LEU A 189 18.83 2.36 15.26
CA LEU A 189 17.72 3.26 14.94
C LEU A 189 18.28 4.61 14.49
N ILE A 190 17.66 5.17 13.46
CA ILE A 190 18.01 6.49 12.90
C ILE A 190 16.79 7.38 13.02
N ASP A 191 16.99 8.66 13.23
CA ASP A 191 15.92 9.64 13.18
C ASP A 191 15.35 9.75 11.78
N LYS A 192 14.08 10.09 11.70
CA LYS A 192 13.39 10.19 10.41
C LYS A 192 13.99 11.37 9.64
N PRO A 193 14.55 11.15 8.43
CA PRO A 193 15.07 12.25 7.63
C PRO A 193 13.93 13.20 7.26
N GLU A 194 14.23 14.47 7.24
CA GLU A 194 13.30 15.49 6.75
C GLU A 194 12.96 15.22 5.28
N LYS A 195 11.74 15.52 4.94
CA LYS A 195 11.32 15.43 3.54
C LYS A 195 11.93 16.61 2.79
N VAL A 196 12.81 16.30 1.87
CA VAL A 196 13.36 17.30 0.95
C VAL A 196 12.31 17.54 -0.15
N ASP A 197 11.89 18.80 -0.31
CA ASP A 197 11.12 19.18 -1.49
C ASP A 197 12.07 19.34 -2.68
N TYR A 198 12.06 18.31 -3.52
CA TYR A 198 12.89 18.30 -4.72
C TYR A 198 12.47 19.35 -5.74
N VAL A 199 11.24 19.84 -5.70
CA VAL A 199 10.77 20.91 -6.59
C VAL A 199 11.45 22.22 -6.20
N GLU A 200 11.49 22.55 -4.93
CA GLU A 200 12.19 23.73 -4.41
C GLU A 200 13.69 23.66 -4.69
N VAL A 201 14.32 22.51 -4.42
CA VAL A 201 15.74 22.29 -4.70
C VAL A 201 16.06 22.45 -6.18
N MET A 202 15.21 21.91 -7.08
CA MET A 202 15.38 22.03 -8.52
C MET A 202 15.12 23.44 -9.03
N ASN A 203 14.25 24.20 -8.38
CA ASN A 203 14.01 25.61 -8.72
C ASN A 203 15.16 26.50 -8.26
N THR A 204 15.78 26.20 -7.10
CA THR A 204 16.93 26.95 -6.59
C THR A 204 18.19 26.72 -7.41
N LYS A 205 18.43 25.48 -7.85
CA LYS A 205 19.57 25.07 -8.68
C LYS A 205 19.09 24.26 -9.88
N PRO A 206 18.51 24.92 -10.90
CA PRO A 206 17.90 24.21 -12.02
C PRO A 206 18.96 23.51 -12.87
N THR A 207 18.72 22.23 -13.14
CA THR A 207 19.49 21.51 -14.16
C THR A 207 18.93 21.82 -15.56
N LYS A 208 19.75 21.70 -16.60
CA LYS A 208 19.33 21.92 -18.00
C LYS A 208 18.07 21.08 -18.37
N LYS A 209 17.96 19.87 -17.85
CA LYS A 209 16.77 19.02 -18.04
C LYS A 209 15.54 19.62 -17.36
N TRP A 210 15.69 20.15 -16.16
CA TRP A 210 14.60 20.76 -15.40
C TRP A 210 14.10 22.04 -16.09
N THR A 211 14.99 22.92 -16.52
CA THR A 211 14.63 24.12 -17.28
C THR A 211 13.87 23.76 -18.54
N ASN A 212 14.31 22.78 -19.32
CA ASN A 212 13.61 22.32 -20.52
C ASN A 212 12.20 21.76 -20.22
N ILE A 213 12.01 21.09 -19.07
CA ILE A 213 10.69 20.61 -18.65
C ILE A 213 9.79 21.78 -18.26
N GLN A 214 10.32 22.80 -17.61
CA GLN A 214 9.53 23.97 -17.22
C GLN A 214 9.16 24.83 -18.45
N THR A 215 10.10 25.11 -19.32
CA THR A 215 9.81 25.81 -20.58
C THR A 215 8.79 25.06 -21.44
N GLY A 216 8.88 23.71 -21.50
CA GLY A 216 7.88 22.89 -22.20
C GLY A 216 6.46 22.94 -21.61
N LYS A 217 6.28 23.45 -20.38
CA LYS A 217 4.97 23.67 -19.76
C LYS A 217 4.37 25.04 -20.06
N GLU A 218 5.17 25.96 -20.56
CA GLU A 218 4.70 27.30 -20.95
C GLU A 218 3.73 27.19 -22.13
N ASP A 219 2.71 28.06 -22.15
CA ASP A 219 1.62 27.98 -23.13
C ASP A 219 2.12 28.15 -24.59
N MET A 220 3.19 28.90 -24.80
CA MET A 220 3.82 29.05 -26.11
C MET A 220 4.35 27.75 -26.68
N TYR A 221 4.83 26.82 -25.84
CA TYR A 221 5.38 25.53 -26.28
C TYR A 221 4.37 24.39 -26.27
N LYS A 222 3.22 24.53 -25.58
CA LYS A 222 2.15 23.51 -25.56
C LYS A 222 1.57 23.25 -26.95
N LEU A 223 1.49 24.29 -27.81
CA LEU A 223 0.99 24.16 -29.17
C LEU A 223 1.88 23.26 -30.06
N TYR A 224 3.18 23.21 -29.78
CA TYR A 224 4.14 22.39 -30.52
C TYR A 224 4.33 21.00 -29.93
N ASN A 225 4.09 20.84 -28.63
CA ASN A 225 4.15 19.56 -27.93
C ASN A 225 2.82 18.79 -27.89
N GLY A 226 1.79 19.33 -28.54
CA GLY A 226 0.44 18.79 -28.55
C GLY A 226 0.25 17.56 -29.45
N ARG A 227 1.08 16.54 -29.28
CA ARG A 227 0.75 15.17 -29.64
C ARG A 227 0.57 14.38 -28.34
N ASN A 228 -0.63 14.40 -27.84
CA ASN A 228 -1.13 13.40 -26.89
C ASN A 228 -1.80 12.29 -27.68
#